data_a17677aa166a28c41563be3a003427f8
#
_entry.id   a17677aa166a28c41563be3a003427f8
#
_cell.length_a   1.000
_cell.length_b   1.000
_cell.length_c   1.000
_cell.angle_alpha   90.00
_cell.angle_beta   90.00
_cell.angle_gamma   90.00
#
_symmetry.space_group_name_H-M   'P 1'
#
loop_
_entity.id
_entity.type
_entity.pdbx_description
1 polymer ?
#
loop_
_entity_poly.entity_id
_entity_poly.type
_entity_poly.pdbx_seq_one_letter_code
_entity_poly.pdbx_strand_id
1 'polypeptide(L)'
;MITVIVPTDFSPNANNAALYAAKMLKGNYDVELVLYHAFEKENEAEDAERTLNDLKDLLSQQSIIKIECRTEHSDEFIDSLDRMARHLDAQLIVMGISTKSKLGQVFFGSNTLKIVQKNPCPVLIIPPEAQYAEKKNVALISDFKDVQKSTPVMPIKNILKLFNPALHIVNVDSEHYVSLTEDFLQQRAYLLESFQEFNPEFYFIRTFDLHDTIHTFVQDKKIDLLVTIPRHHSMFSNLFKISNTKKLVYESAIPILAAHE
;
A
#
# COMPACT_ATOMS: atom_id res chain seq x y z
N MET A 1 8.36 -11.06 -14.41
CA MET A 1 9.19 -10.25 -13.47
C MET A 1 8.31 -9.20 -12.83
N ILE A 2 8.31 -9.08 -11.52
CA ILE A 2 7.54 -8.08 -10.77
C ILE A 2 8.44 -6.86 -10.53
N THR A 3 8.07 -5.71 -11.06
CA THR A 3 8.79 -4.45 -10.86
C THR A 3 8.16 -3.67 -9.69
N VAL A 4 8.97 -3.37 -8.68
CA VAL A 4 8.55 -2.60 -7.50
C VAL A 4 9.35 -1.29 -7.47
N ILE A 5 8.66 -0.15 -7.47
CA ILE A 5 9.32 1.16 -7.38
C ILE A 5 9.28 1.67 -5.94
N VAL A 6 10.43 2.14 -5.45
CA VAL A 6 10.54 2.84 -4.17
C VAL A 6 11.06 4.24 -4.42
N PRO A 7 10.18 5.24 -4.45
CA PRO A 7 10.62 6.62 -4.50
C PRO A 7 11.22 7.03 -3.16
N THR A 8 12.32 7.78 -3.20
CA THR A 8 13.01 8.26 -2.00
C THR A 8 13.39 9.74 -2.12
N ASP A 9 13.23 10.46 -1.02
CA ASP A 9 13.79 11.79 -0.77
C ASP A 9 14.95 11.71 0.23
N PHE A 10 15.47 10.49 0.44
CA PHE A 10 16.50 10.15 1.42
C PHE A 10 16.12 10.43 2.88
N SER A 11 14.88 10.78 3.16
CA SER A 11 14.39 10.93 4.53
C SER A 11 14.39 9.59 5.28
N PRO A 12 14.45 9.59 6.61
CA PRO A 12 14.37 8.36 7.41
C PRO A 12 13.16 7.48 7.06
N ASN A 13 12.02 8.10 6.76
CA ASN A 13 10.79 7.38 6.43
C ASN A 13 10.87 6.74 5.03
N ALA A 14 11.45 7.43 4.05
CA ALA A 14 11.67 6.88 2.71
C ALA A 14 12.71 5.75 2.76
N ASN A 15 13.77 5.91 3.54
CA ASN A 15 14.78 4.87 3.74
C ASN A 15 14.19 3.64 4.47
N ASN A 16 13.30 3.85 5.45
CA ASN A 16 12.57 2.75 6.09
C ASN A 16 11.67 2.00 5.08
N ALA A 17 10.97 2.71 4.19
CA ALA A 17 10.17 2.09 3.15
C ALA A 17 11.02 1.27 2.16
N ALA A 18 12.21 1.78 1.79
CA ALA A 18 13.16 1.07 0.93
C ALA A 18 13.68 -0.22 1.61
N LEU A 19 14.05 -0.14 2.88
CA LEU A 19 14.48 -1.30 3.66
C LEU A 19 13.34 -2.32 3.83
N TYR A 20 12.12 -1.83 4.07
CA TYR A 20 10.93 -2.67 4.14
C TYR A 20 10.70 -3.43 2.83
N ALA A 21 10.74 -2.73 1.68
CA ALA A 21 10.57 -3.32 0.36
C ALA A 21 11.66 -4.37 0.06
N ALA A 22 12.92 -4.07 0.35
CA ALA A 22 14.03 -5.01 0.14
C ALA A 22 13.85 -6.30 0.96
N LYS A 23 13.43 -6.18 2.23
CA LYS A 23 13.14 -7.34 3.09
C LYS A 23 11.91 -8.11 2.62
N MET A 24 10.86 -7.41 2.18
CA MET A 24 9.63 -7.98 1.65
C MET A 24 9.89 -8.85 0.42
N LEU A 25 10.77 -8.40 -0.47
CA LEU A 25 11.07 -9.08 -1.72
C LEU A 25 12.14 -10.18 -1.57
N LYS A 26 12.75 -10.30 -0.40
CA LYS A 26 13.79 -11.30 -0.13
C LYS A 26 13.27 -12.71 -0.39
N GLY A 27 14.04 -13.47 -1.18
CA GLY A 27 13.68 -14.85 -1.54
C GLY A 27 12.81 -14.97 -2.79
N ASN A 28 12.37 -13.84 -3.36
CA ASN A 28 11.68 -13.84 -4.66
C ASN A 28 12.71 -13.57 -5.77
N TYR A 29 12.84 -14.50 -6.71
CA TYR A 29 13.87 -14.43 -7.77
C TYR A 29 13.40 -13.67 -9.03
N ASP A 30 12.09 -13.55 -9.22
CA ASP A 30 11.50 -12.87 -10.38
C ASP A 30 10.98 -11.47 -10.02
N VAL A 31 11.79 -10.73 -9.26
CA VAL A 31 11.47 -9.38 -8.79
C VAL A 31 12.61 -8.41 -9.07
N GLU A 32 12.27 -7.17 -9.34
CA GLU A 32 13.18 -6.04 -9.46
C GLU A 32 12.72 -4.89 -8.58
N LEU A 33 13.65 -4.35 -7.78
CA LEU A 33 13.44 -3.17 -6.97
C LEU A 33 14.08 -1.97 -7.68
N VAL A 34 13.28 -0.98 -8.03
CA VAL A 34 13.75 0.29 -8.63
C VAL A 34 13.73 1.37 -7.56
N LEU A 35 14.90 1.82 -7.13
CA LEU A 35 15.03 3.00 -6.30
C LEU A 35 14.93 4.23 -7.21
N TYR A 36 14.01 5.14 -6.91
CA TYR A 36 13.73 6.31 -7.73
C TYR A 36 13.89 7.60 -6.94
N HIS A 37 14.65 8.55 -7.48
CA HIS A 37 14.80 9.89 -6.93
C HIS A 37 14.62 10.96 -8.01
N ALA A 38 13.74 11.93 -7.77
CA ALA A 38 13.61 13.13 -8.58
C ALA A 38 14.30 14.30 -7.87
N PHE A 39 15.15 15.04 -8.60
CA PHE A 39 15.84 16.23 -8.12
C PHE A 39 15.41 17.47 -8.91
N GLU A 40 15.41 18.64 -8.26
CA GLU A 40 14.89 19.88 -8.87
C GLU A 40 15.99 20.70 -9.57
N LYS A 41 17.26 20.54 -9.20
CA LYS A 41 18.36 21.35 -9.71
C LYS A 41 19.42 20.49 -10.36
N GLU A 42 19.86 20.88 -11.55
CA GLU A 42 20.86 20.16 -12.34
C GLU A 42 22.16 19.84 -11.56
N ASN A 43 22.57 20.75 -10.68
CA ASN A 43 23.76 20.56 -9.86
C ASN A 43 23.59 19.53 -8.71
N GLU A 44 22.41 18.98 -8.52
CA GLU A 44 22.10 17.93 -7.53
C GLU A 44 22.28 16.52 -8.13
N ALA A 45 22.43 16.38 -9.46
CA ALA A 45 22.42 15.10 -10.16
C ALA A 45 23.49 14.12 -9.64
N GLU A 46 24.75 14.55 -9.55
CA GLU A 46 25.86 13.69 -9.08
C GLU A 46 25.68 13.25 -7.62
N ASP A 47 25.19 14.14 -6.77
CA ASP A 47 24.94 13.87 -5.36
C ASP A 47 23.75 12.90 -5.18
N ALA A 48 22.70 13.09 -5.98
CA ALA A 48 21.54 12.22 -6.03
C ALA A 48 21.92 10.79 -6.46
N GLU A 49 22.69 10.65 -7.53
CA GLU A 49 23.18 9.36 -8.01
C GLU A 49 24.04 8.64 -6.96
N ARG A 50 24.99 9.38 -6.35
CA ARG A 50 25.85 8.83 -5.31
C ARG A 50 25.02 8.33 -4.13
N THR A 51 24.14 9.17 -3.59
CA THR A 51 23.33 8.84 -2.41
C THR A 51 22.39 7.67 -2.70
N LEU A 52 21.85 7.58 -3.92
CA LEU A 52 20.99 6.48 -4.32
C LEU A 52 21.76 5.16 -4.43
N ASN A 53 23.00 5.20 -4.92
CA ASN A 53 23.88 4.03 -4.95
C ASN A 53 24.32 3.59 -3.54
N ASP A 54 24.61 4.53 -2.64
CA ASP A 54 24.88 4.23 -1.22
C ASP A 54 23.71 3.49 -0.56
N LEU A 55 22.46 3.95 -0.84
CA LEU A 55 21.25 3.28 -0.38
C LEU A 55 21.12 1.89 -0.99
N LYS A 56 21.35 1.73 -2.29
CA LYS A 56 21.37 0.42 -2.96
C LYS A 56 22.36 -0.55 -2.29
N ASP A 57 23.58 -0.10 -2.01
CA ASP A 57 24.61 -0.92 -1.38
C ASP A 57 24.20 -1.38 0.02
N LEU A 58 23.58 -0.49 0.79
CA LEU A 58 23.01 -0.82 2.10
C LEU A 58 21.90 -1.90 1.98
N LEU A 59 20.99 -1.76 1.03
CA LEU A 59 19.90 -2.71 0.83
C LEU A 59 20.39 -4.06 0.29
N SER A 60 21.43 -4.07 -0.55
CA SER A 60 22.03 -5.27 -1.12
C SER A 60 22.68 -6.17 -0.04
N GLN A 61 23.08 -5.59 1.09
CA GLN A 61 23.55 -6.35 2.26
C GLN A 61 22.40 -7.09 2.99
N GLN A 62 21.15 -6.63 2.83
CA GLN A 62 19.98 -7.17 3.52
C GLN A 62 19.21 -8.20 2.67
N SER A 63 19.32 -8.11 1.34
CA SER A 63 18.53 -8.92 0.42
C SER A 63 19.25 -9.14 -0.89
N ILE A 64 19.24 -10.40 -1.39
CA ILE A 64 19.77 -10.75 -2.70
C ILE A 64 18.64 -10.62 -3.71
N ILE A 65 18.39 -9.39 -4.15
CA ILE A 65 17.41 -9.05 -5.20
C ILE A 65 18.08 -8.12 -6.22
N LYS A 66 17.53 -8.07 -7.43
CA LYS A 66 17.98 -7.08 -8.41
C LYS A 66 17.51 -5.69 -7.96
N ILE A 67 18.46 -4.75 -7.77
CA ILE A 67 18.17 -3.35 -7.41
C ILE A 67 18.74 -2.46 -8.51
N GLU A 68 17.86 -1.64 -9.10
CA GLU A 68 18.19 -0.60 -10.07
C GLU A 68 18.02 0.79 -9.46
N CYS A 69 18.92 1.72 -9.79
CA CYS A 69 18.80 3.12 -9.39
C CYS A 69 18.38 3.96 -10.59
N ARG A 70 17.41 4.84 -10.39
CA ARG A 70 16.90 5.80 -11.38
C ARG A 70 16.82 7.19 -10.77
N THR A 71 17.47 8.13 -11.40
CA THR A 71 17.35 9.57 -11.08
C THR A 71 16.70 10.31 -12.24
N GLU A 72 15.96 11.37 -11.95
CA GLU A 72 15.32 12.20 -12.96
C GLU A 72 15.34 13.68 -12.51
N HIS A 73 15.69 14.57 -13.43
CA HIS A 73 15.54 16.00 -13.22
C HIS A 73 14.07 16.40 -13.43
N SER A 74 13.38 16.77 -12.37
CA SER A 74 11.97 17.18 -12.43
C SER A 74 11.55 17.94 -11.18
N ASP A 75 10.76 19.00 -11.36
CA ASP A 75 10.04 19.74 -10.33
C ASP A 75 8.62 19.20 -10.09
N GLU A 76 8.16 18.27 -10.95
CA GLU A 76 6.84 17.62 -10.86
C GLU A 76 6.95 16.15 -10.46
N PHE A 77 7.41 15.90 -9.24
CA PHE A 77 7.66 14.56 -8.71
C PHE A 77 6.52 13.55 -8.96
N ILE A 78 5.26 13.97 -8.76
CA ILE A 78 4.11 13.07 -8.87
C ILE A 78 3.91 12.60 -10.32
N ASP A 79 4.01 13.52 -11.28
CA ASP A 79 3.82 13.20 -12.69
C ASP A 79 5.01 12.40 -13.24
N SER A 80 6.21 12.67 -12.76
CA SER A 80 7.40 11.88 -13.09
C SER A 80 7.32 10.46 -12.56
N LEU A 81 6.89 10.28 -11.29
CA LEU A 81 6.72 8.95 -10.72
C LEU A 81 5.58 8.17 -11.41
N ASP A 82 4.46 8.81 -11.73
CA ASP A 82 3.37 8.19 -12.50
C ASP A 82 3.87 7.72 -13.89
N ARG A 83 4.58 8.59 -14.60
CA ARG A 83 5.18 8.27 -15.90
C ARG A 83 6.19 7.12 -15.79
N MET A 84 7.07 7.15 -14.79
CA MET A 84 8.06 6.09 -14.54
C MET A 84 7.37 4.75 -14.25
N ALA A 85 6.35 4.75 -13.38
CA ALA A 85 5.61 3.54 -13.03
C ALA A 85 4.92 2.90 -14.25
N ARG A 86 4.30 3.72 -15.11
CA ARG A 86 3.69 3.23 -16.35
C ARG A 86 4.72 2.75 -17.37
N HIS A 87 5.85 3.44 -17.49
CA HIS A 87 6.91 3.07 -18.43
C HIS A 87 7.56 1.72 -18.07
N LEU A 88 7.75 1.47 -16.78
CA LEU A 88 8.33 0.23 -16.28
C LEU A 88 7.30 -0.89 -16.07
N ASP A 89 6.03 -0.66 -16.37
CA ASP A 89 4.92 -1.57 -16.05
C ASP A 89 5.01 -2.04 -14.58
N ALA A 90 5.19 -1.08 -13.67
CA ALA A 90 5.37 -1.38 -12.26
C ALA A 90 4.11 -2.00 -11.65
N GLN A 91 4.28 -3.05 -10.88
CA GLN A 91 3.19 -3.74 -10.20
C GLN A 91 2.96 -3.23 -8.78
N LEU A 92 3.90 -2.47 -8.23
CA LEU A 92 3.80 -1.91 -6.88
C LEU A 92 4.68 -0.68 -6.74
N ILE A 93 4.14 0.35 -6.07
CA ILE A 93 4.95 1.44 -5.52
C ILE A 93 4.97 1.28 -3.99
N VAL A 94 6.15 1.36 -3.35
CA VAL A 94 6.28 1.32 -1.90
C VAL A 94 6.74 2.69 -1.40
N MET A 95 5.93 3.33 -0.56
CA MET A 95 6.20 4.70 -0.08
C MET A 95 6.14 4.79 1.44
N GLY A 96 7.10 5.49 2.03
CA GLY A 96 7.02 5.93 3.42
C GLY A 96 6.04 7.10 3.59
N ILE A 97 5.54 7.26 4.80
CA ILE A 97 4.71 8.42 5.16
C ILE A 97 5.59 9.48 5.82
N SER A 98 5.51 10.70 5.33
CA SER A 98 6.20 11.83 5.97
C SER A 98 5.43 12.33 7.19
N THR A 99 6.14 12.51 8.32
CA THR A 99 5.56 12.92 9.61
C THR A 99 5.77 14.40 9.94
N LYS A 100 6.32 15.18 9.02
CA LYS A 100 6.68 16.58 9.31
C LYS A 100 5.45 17.49 9.36
N SER A 101 4.94 17.78 10.57
CA SER A 101 4.25 19.04 10.84
C SER A 101 4.94 19.77 11.99
N LYS A 102 5.00 21.10 11.90
CA LYS A 102 5.50 22.01 12.97
C LYS A 102 4.67 21.95 14.27
N LEU A 103 3.57 21.18 14.29
CA LEU A 103 2.58 21.12 15.37
C LEU A 103 2.34 19.72 15.92
N GLY A 104 3.25 18.74 15.66
CA GLY A 104 3.09 17.36 16.17
C GLY A 104 1.92 16.58 15.56
N GLN A 105 1.21 17.13 14.58
CA GLN A 105 0.18 16.42 13.84
C GLN A 105 0.81 15.67 12.67
N VAL A 106 0.50 14.41 12.59
CA VAL A 106 0.97 13.57 11.53
C VAL A 106 0.23 13.89 10.23
N PHE A 107 0.95 14.25 9.18
CA PHE A 107 0.38 14.40 7.85
C PHE A 107 0.70 13.17 7.01
N PHE A 108 -0.31 12.57 6.39
CA PHE A 108 -0.09 11.81 5.17
C PHE A 108 0.70 12.71 4.23
N GLY A 109 1.85 12.25 3.79
CA GLY A 109 2.61 13.00 2.81
C GLY A 109 1.68 13.30 1.64
N SER A 110 1.54 14.58 1.30
CA SER A 110 0.69 14.99 0.17
C SER A 110 0.99 14.18 -1.08
N ASN A 111 2.23 13.75 -1.24
CA ASN A 111 2.72 12.97 -2.37
C ASN A 111 2.17 11.54 -2.39
N THR A 112 2.12 10.84 -1.24
CA THR A 112 1.57 9.48 -1.17
C THR A 112 0.09 9.47 -1.58
N LEU A 113 -0.70 10.41 -1.07
CA LEU A 113 -2.12 10.52 -1.45
C LEU A 113 -2.30 10.87 -2.94
N LYS A 114 -1.47 11.76 -3.48
CA LYS A 114 -1.51 12.13 -4.89
C LYS A 114 -1.18 10.94 -5.79
N ILE A 115 -0.19 10.13 -5.46
CA ILE A 115 0.15 8.92 -6.22
C ILE A 115 -0.97 7.88 -6.12
N VAL A 116 -1.54 7.66 -4.96
CA VAL A 116 -2.73 6.82 -4.82
C VAL A 116 -3.85 7.30 -5.75
N GLN A 117 -4.11 8.61 -5.83
CA GLN A 117 -5.14 9.19 -6.72
C GLN A 117 -4.79 9.10 -8.21
N LYS A 118 -3.51 9.18 -8.58
CA LYS A 118 -3.05 8.99 -9.97
C LYS A 118 -3.22 7.55 -10.47
N ASN A 119 -3.18 6.60 -9.54
CA ASN A 119 -3.42 5.18 -9.81
C ASN A 119 -2.56 4.57 -10.94
N PRO A 120 -1.22 4.70 -10.91
CA PRO A 120 -0.39 4.00 -11.88
C PRO A 120 -0.36 2.48 -11.65
N CYS A 121 -0.36 2.07 -10.39
CA CYS A 121 -0.42 0.71 -9.87
C CYS A 121 -0.73 0.75 -8.36
N PRO A 122 -0.94 -0.40 -7.67
CA PRO A 122 -1.08 -0.45 -6.23
C PRO A 122 0.04 0.27 -5.47
N VAL A 123 -0.31 0.93 -4.38
CA VAL A 123 0.63 1.68 -3.53
C VAL A 123 0.65 1.09 -2.13
N LEU A 124 1.79 0.56 -1.71
CA LEU A 124 2.02 0.08 -0.34
C LEU A 124 2.58 1.23 0.51
N ILE A 125 1.82 1.63 1.49
CA ILE A 125 2.11 2.74 2.37
C ILE A 125 2.73 2.21 3.65
N ILE A 126 3.97 2.62 3.95
CA ILE A 126 4.73 2.14 5.10
C ILE A 126 4.71 3.18 6.22
N PRO A 127 4.16 2.85 7.40
CA PRO A 127 4.25 3.70 8.59
C PRO A 127 5.70 3.90 9.03
N PRO A 128 6.03 5.03 9.70
CA PRO A 128 7.42 5.38 10.05
C PRO A 128 8.14 4.32 10.88
N GLU A 129 7.43 3.66 11.78
CA GLU A 129 7.98 2.67 12.71
C GLU A 129 7.76 1.22 12.25
N ALA A 130 7.08 1.02 11.11
CA ALA A 130 6.81 -0.31 10.62
C ALA A 130 8.09 -1.00 10.18
N GLN A 131 8.36 -2.15 10.79
CA GLN A 131 9.42 -3.06 10.36
C GLN A 131 8.81 -4.22 9.59
N TYR A 132 9.52 -4.71 8.58
CA TYR A 132 9.05 -5.87 7.86
C TYR A 132 9.06 -7.10 8.78
N ALA A 133 7.91 -7.72 8.89
CA ALA A 133 7.71 -9.07 9.40
C ALA A 133 6.92 -9.87 8.37
N GLU A 134 7.00 -11.19 8.43
CA GLU A 134 6.23 -12.09 7.56
C GLU A 134 4.73 -11.75 7.64
N LYS A 135 4.06 -11.65 6.48
CA LYS A 135 2.64 -11.33 6.40
C LYS A 135 1.84 -12.61 6.44
N LYS A 136 1.27 -12.93 7.61
CA LYS A 136 0.46 -14.12 7.84
C LYS A 136 -1.03 -13.85 7.71
N ASN A 137 -1.48 -12.66 8.14
CA ASN A 137 -2.88 -12.27 8.14
C ASN A 137 -3.05 -10.95 7.41
N VAL A 138 -3.83 -10.95 6.34
CA VAL A 138 -4.12 -9.77 5.54
C VAL A 138 -5.62 -9.50 5.57
N ALA A 139 -6.03 -8.26 5.83
CA ALA A 139 -7.42 -7.86 5.78
C ALA A 139 -7.71 -7.04 4.51
N LEU A 140 -8.66 -7.50 3.70
CA LEU A 140 -9.23 -6.76 2.58
C LEU A 140 -10.54 -6.11 3.03
N ILE A 141 -10.59 -4.79 3.01
CA ILE A 141 -11.78 -4.03 3.35
C ILE A 141 -12.62 -3.82 2.09
N SER A 142 -13.88 -4.28 2.13
CA SER A 142 -14.83 -4.20 1.02
C SER A 142 -16.19 -3.72 1.50
N ASP A 143 -16.85 -2.86 0.71
CA ASP A 143 -18.23 -2.43 0.95
C ASP A 143 -19.27 -3.39 0.33
N PHE A 144 -18.82 -4.45 -0.33
CA PHE A 144 -19.66 -5.43 -1.02
C PHE A 144 -20.60 -4.83 -2.08
N LYS A 145 -20.21 -3.68 -2.65
CA LYS A 145 -20.97 -3.04 -3.73
C LYS A 145 -20.23 -3.15 -5.05
N ASP A 146 -20.90 -3.66 -6.07
CA ASP A 146 -20.34 -3.81 -7.42
C ASP A 146 -18.91 -4.39 -7.44
N VAL A 147 -18.62 -5.38 -6.56
CA VAL A 147 -17.26 -5.90 -6.34
C VAL A 147 -16.61 -6.44 -7.60
N GLN A 148 -17.40 -6.93 -8.54
CA GLN A 148 -16.91 -7.42 -9.81
C GLN A 148 -16.25 -6.33 -10.67
N LYS A 149 -16.75 -5.09 -10.56
CA LYS A 149 -16.19 -3.95 -11.28
C LYS A 149 -15.15 -3.21 -10.48
N SER A 150 -15.31 -3.17 -9.17
CA SER A 150 -14.62 -2.27 -8.28
C SER A 150 -13.44 -2.91 -7.53
N THR A 151 -13.31 -4.23 -7.58
CA THR A 151 -12.19 -4.90 -6.89
C THR A 151 -11.11 -5.22 -7.91
N PRO A 152 -9.91 -4.61 -7.81
CA PRO A 152 -8.78 -4.91 -8.69
C PRO A 152 -8.16 -6.26 -8.28
N VAL A 153 -8.86 -7.35 -8.59
CA VAL A 153 -8.52 -8.71 -8.14
C VAL A 153 -7.10 -9.09 -8.50
N MET A 154 -6.70 -8.93 -9.77
CA MET A 154 -5.37 -9.37 -10.22
C MET A 154 -4.22 -8.56 -9.59
N PRO A 155 -4.27 -7.22 -9.53
CA PRO A 155 -3.28 -6.44 -8.80
C PRO A 155 -3.13 -6.86 -7.33
N ILE A 156 -4.24 -7.06 -6.62
CA ILE A 156 -4.22 -7.51 -5.21
C ILE A 156 -3.61 -8.91 -5.11
N LYS A 157 -4.05 -9.86 -5.93
CA LYS A 157 -3.54 -11.25 -5.92
C LYS A 157 -2.04 -11.31 -6.17
N ASN A 158 -1.52 -10.51 -7.10
CA ASN A 158 -0.09 -10.49 -7.40
C ASN A 158 0.73 -10.09 -6.19
N ILE A 159 0.24 -9.14 -5.38
CA ILE A 159 0.91 -8.74 -4.13
C ILE A 159 0.72 -9.80 -3.04
N LEU A 160 -0.47 -10.37 -2.89
CA LEU A 160 -0.72 -11.41 -1.89
C LEU A 160 0.13 -12.66 -2.14
N LYS A 161 0.41 -13.01 -3.38
CA LYS A 161 1.28 -14.15 -3.75
C LYS A 161 2.71 -14.02 -3.23
N LEU A 162 3.18 -12.80 -2.96
CA LEU A 162 4.48 -12.59 -2.33
C LEU A 162 4.54 -13.11 -0.88
N PHE A 163 3.38 -13.25 -0.22
CA PHE A 163 3.27 -13.59 1.20
C PHE A 163 2.53 -14.91 1.45
N ASN A 164 1.63 -15.27 0.55
CA ASN A 164 0.68 -16.38 0.71
C ASN A 164 -0.04 -16.38 2.07
N PRO A 165 -0.69 -15.26 2.47
CA PRO A 165 -1.28 -15.07 3.78
C PRO A 165 -2.66 -15.73 3.90
N ALA A 166 -3.17 -15.87 5.13
CA ALA A 166 -4.61 -16.01 5.36
C ALA A 166 -5.31 -14.68 5.05
N LEU A 167 -6.36 -14.73 4.26
CA LEU A 167 -7.10 -13.54 3.82
C LEU A 167 -8.40 -13.36 4.63
N HIS A 168 -8.55 -12.20 5.25
CA HIS A 168 -9.75 -11.79 5.97
C HIS A 168 -10.48 -10.72 5.16
N ILE A 169 -11.65 -11.03 4.61
CA ILE A 169 -12.46 -10.05 3.86
C ILE A 169 -13.46 -9.43 4.84
N VAL A 170 -13.32 -8.13 5.06
CA VAL A 170 -14.04 -7.40 6.10
C VAL A 170 -15.00 -6.41 5.46
N ASN A 171 -16.29 -6.58 5.74
CA ASN A 171 -17.31 -5.59 5.47
C ASN A 171 -17.62 -4.82 6.76
N VAL A 172 -17.58 -3.51 6.68
CA VAL A 172 -17.95 -2.63 7.78
C VAL A 172 -19.10 -1.75 7.32
N ASP A 173 -20.26 -1.87 7.95
CA ASP A 173 -21.44 -1.08 7.64
C ASP A 173 -21.92 -0.32 8.87
N SER A 174 -22.25 0.98 8.70
CA SER A 174 -22.77 1.84 9.76
C SER A 174 -24.30 1.87 9.80
N GLU A 175 -24.97 1.56 8.69
CA GLU A 175 -26.38 1.92 8.54
C GLU A 175 -27.34 0.72 8.55
N HIS A 176 -26.91 -0.46 8.13
CA HIS A 176 -27.83 -1.57 7.92
C HIS A 176 -27.37 -2.87 8.59
N TYR A 177 -28.31 -3.68 9.05
CA TYR A 177 -28.08 -5.12 9.22
C TYR A 177 -27.66 -5.68 7.86
N VAL A 178 -26.66 -6.57 7.85
CA VAL A 178 -26.34 -7.36 6.65
C VAL A 178 -27.64 -8.06 6.23
N SER A 179 -28.34 -7.45 5.30
CA SER A 179 -29.46 -8.10 4.65
C SER A 179 -28.87 -9.12 3.70
N LEU A 180 -29.11 -10.42 3.93
CA LEU A 180 -28.69 -11.48 3.03
C LEU A 180 -29.52 -11.44 1.74
N THR A 181 -29.49 -10.30 1.05
CA THR A 181 -30.10 -10.15 -0.26
C THR A 181 -29.40 -11.05 -1.27
N GLU A 182 -30.08 -11.40 -2.33
CA GLU A 182 -29.49 -12.17 -3.42
C GLU A 182 -28.26 -11.45 -4.01
N ASP A 183 -28.33 -10.13 -4.19
CA ASP A 183 -27.20 -9.31 -4.62
C ASP A 183 -26.00 -9.45 -3.68
N PHE A 184 -26.20 -9.29 -2.37
CA PHE A 184 -25.13 -9.44 -1.39
C PHE A 184 -24.48 -10.82 -1.45
N LEU A 185 -25.27 -11.89 -1.61
CA LEU A 185 -24.76 -13.25 -1.73
C LEU A 185 -23.95 -13.43 -3.01
N GLN A 186 -24.35 -12.79 -4.13
CA GLN A 186 -23.60 -12.79 -5.39
C GLN A 186 -22.26 -12.06 -5.24
N GLN A 187 -22.25 -10.88 -4.62
CA GLN A 187 -21.01 -10.12 -4.36
C GLN A 187 -20.03 -10.92 -3.49
N ARG A 188 -20.54 -11.56 -2.44
CA ARG A 188 -19.74 -12.44 -1.57
C ARG A 188 -19.19 -13.65 -2.32
N ALA A 189 -20.02 -14.31 -3.15
CA ALA A 189 -19.59 -15.45 -3.95
C ALA A 189 -18.47 -15.10 -4.92
N TYR A 190 -18.59 -13.94 -5.58
CA TYR A 190 -17.54 -13.44 -6.46
C TYR A 190 -16.20 -13.23 -5.74
N LEU A 191 -16.20 -12.60 -4.56
CA LEU A 191 -14.97 -12.41 -3.78
C LEU A 191 -14.40 -13.75 -3.30
N LEU A 192 -15.24 -14.69 -2.89
CA LEU A 192 -14.82 -16.03 -2.49
C LEU A 192 -14.12 -16.75 -3.64
N GLU A 193 -14.72 -16.78 -4.83
CA GLU A 193 -14.13 -17.38 -6.02
C GLU A 193 -12.84 -16.70 -6.43
N SER A 194 -12.83 -15.36 -6.46
CA SER A 194 -11.68 -14.57 -6.89
C SER A 194 -10.44 -14.79 -6.02
N PHE A 195 -10.62 -14.99 -4.72
CA PHE A 195 -9.53 -15.13 -3.75
C PHE A 195 -9.43 -16.51 -3.11
N GLN A 196 -10.07 -17.54 -3.67
CA GLN A 196 -10.14 -18.89 -3.11
C GLN A 196 -8.78 -19.49 -2.76
N GLU A 197 -7.72 -19.16 -3.49
CA GLU A 197 -6.37 -19.65 -3.24
C GLU A 197 -5.77 -19.18 -1.90
N PHE A 198 -6.33 -18.11 -1.30
CA PHE A 198 -5.93 -17.58 0.01
C PHE A 198 -6.89 -17.99 1.14
N ASN A 199 -7.83 -18.93 0.89
CA ASN A 199 -8.82 -19.40 1.86
C ASN A 199 -9.54 -18.28 2.62
N PRO A 200 -10.27 -17.37 1.91
CA PRO A 200 -10.77 -16.14 2.52
C PRO A 200 -11.83 -16.41 3.59
N GLU A 201 -11.66 -15.80 4.76
CA GLU A 201 -12.67 -15.72 5.82
C GLU A 201 -13.41 -14.39 5.72
N PHE A 202 -14.74 -14.40 5.92
CA PHE A 202 -15.59 -13.23 5.80
C PHE A 202 -16.04 -12.72 7.16
N TYR A 203 -15.91 -11.40 7.38
CA TYR A 203 -16.33 -10.72 8.60
C TYR A 203 -17.26 -9.57 8.26
N PHE A 204 -18.39 -9.51 8.97
CA PHE A 204 -19.41 -8.48 8.80
C PHE A 204 -19.55 -7.75 10.13
N ILE A 205 -19.06 -6.53 10.17
CA ILE A 205 -18.95 -5.75 11.39
C ILE A 205 -19.84 -4.52 11.28
N ARG A 206 -20.76 -4.38 12.25
CA ARG A 206 -21.58 -3.18 12.37
C ARG A 206 -20.88 -2.20 13.31
N THR A 207 -20.73 -0.97 12.89
CA THR A 207 -20.15 0.07 13.73
C THR A 207 -20.63 1.47 13.37
N PHE A 208 -20.64 2.34 14.37
CA PHE A 208 -20.77 3.78 14.19
C PHE A 208 -19.40 4.48 14.08
N ASP A 209 -18.34 3.83 14.53
CA ASP A 209 -16.95 4.29 14.39
C ASP A 209 -16.13 3.25 13.61
N LEU A 210 -15.94 3.55 12.33
CA LEU A 210 -15.17 2.70 11.41
C LEU A 210 -13.72 2.54 11.89
N HIS A 211 -13.16 3.58 12.47
CA HIS A 211 -11.76 3.62 12.85
C HIS A 211 -11.48 2.70 14.05
N ASP A 212 -12.22 2.87 15.15
CA ASP A 212 -12.04 2.05 16.36
C ASP A 212 -12.33 0.58 16.08
N THR A 213 -13.29 0.32 15.18
CA THR A 213 -13.65 -1.04 14.77
C THR A 213 -12.54 -1.71 13.98
N ILE A 214 -11.94 -1.02 12.99
CA ILE A 214 -10.83 -1.59 12.22
C ILE A 214 -9.62 -1.75 13.12
N HIS A 215 -9.33 -0.80 14.00
CA HIS A 215 -8.24 -0.91 14.95
C HIS A 215 -8.40 -2.16 15.85
N THR A 216 -9.58 -2.36 16.45
CA THR A 216 -9.86 -3.54 17.28
C THR A 216 -9.73 -4.83 16.46
N PHE A 217 -10.28 -4.88 15.25
CA PHE A 217 -10.16 -6.03 14.36
C PHE A 217 -8.71 -6.37 14.01
N VAL A 218 -7.91 -5.35 13.72
CA VAL A 218 -6.46 -5.49 13.44
C VAL A 218 -5.75 -6.14 14.62
N GLN A 219 -6.03 -5.72 15.84
CA GLN A 219 -5.42 -6.27 17.05
C GLN A 219 -5.88 -7.70 17.31
N ASP A 220 -7.19 -7.96 17.27
CA ASP A 220 -7.78 -9.27 17.59
C ASP A 220 -7.35 -10.35 16.60
N LYS A 221 -7.29 -10.03 15.31
CA LYS A 221 -6.91 -10.94 14.24
C LYS A 221 -5.43 -10.90 13.89
N LYS A 222 -4.65 -10.06 14.60
CA LYS A 222 -3.21 -9.88 14.35
C LYS A 222 -2.93 -9.59 12.87
N ILE A 223 -3.67 -8.65 12.32
CA ILE A 223 -3.55 -8.27 10.90
C ILE A 223 -2.19 -7.60 10.67
N ASP A 224 -1.46 -8.08 9.68
CA ASP A 224 -0.13 -7.61 9.32
C ASP A 224 -0.12 -6.61 8.15
N LEU A 225 -1.20 -6.61 7.35
CA LEU A 225 -1.38 -5.75 6.19
C LEU A 225 -2.86 -5.47 5.99
N LEU A 226 -3.21 -4.22 5.79
CA LEU A 226 -4.55 -3.80 5.43
C LEU A 226 -4.61 -3.48 3.93
N VAL A 227 -5.53 -4.11 3.21
CA VAL A 227 -5.80 -3.80 1.79
C VAL A 227 -7.07 -2.98 1.70
N THR A 228 -6.99 -1.87 1.01
CA THR A 228 -8.11 -0.95 0.80
C THR A 228 -8.29 -0.62 -0.68
N ILE A 229 -9.53 -0.38 -1.08
CA ILE A 229 -9.89 0.02 -2.44
C ILE A 229 -10.43 1.45 -2.37
N PRO A 230 -9.62 2.48 -2.66
CA PRO A 230 -10.06 3.86 -2.66
C PRO A 230 -11.13 4.10 -3.75
N ARG A 231 -12.31 4.61 -3.36
CA ARG A 231 -13.39 4.97 -4.28
C ARG A 231 -13.88 6.39 -3.99
N HIS A 232 -14.26 7.13 -5.03
CA HIS A 232 -14.70 8.51 -4.88
C HIS A 232 -15.97 8.68 -4.03
N HIS A 233 -16.84 7.66 -3.92
CA HIS A 233 -18.16 7.73 -3.28
C HIS A 233 -18.43 6.63 -2.24
N SER A 234 -17.42 5.87 -1.78
CA SER A 234 -17.63 4.84 -0.76
C SER A 234 -17.42 5.40 0.65
N MET A 235 -18.01 4.74 1.67
CA MET A 235 -17.68 5.03 3.08
C MET A 235 -16.17 4.94 3.33
N PHE A 236 -15.46 4.15 2.53
CA PHE A 236 -14.00 3.99 2.58
C PHE A 236 -13.24 5.15 1.94
N SER A 237 -13.89 6.02 1.14
CA SER A 237 -13.29 7.33 0.80
C SER A 237 -13.01 8.16 2.05
N ASN A 238 -13.75 7.90 3.13
CA ASN A 238 -13.49 8.49 4.45
C ASN A 238 -12.24 7.92 5.13
N LEU A 239 -11.83 6.68 4.85
CA LEU A 239 -10.53 6.17 5.28
C LEU A 239 -9.39 6.97 4.66
N PHE A 240 -9.57 7.43 3.42
CA PHE A 240 -8.60 8.27 2.70
C PHE A 240 -8.84 9.78 2.89
N LYS A 241 -9.91 10.19 3.58
CA LYS A 241 -9.97 11.57 4.09
C LYS A 241 -8.85 11.76 5.10
N ILE A 242 -8.12 12.84 4.89
CA ILE A 242 -6.89 13.23 5.60
C ILE A 242 -6.94 13.01 7.14
N SER A 243 -8.12 13.08 7.77
CA SER A 243 -8.28 12.87 9.21
C SER A 243 -8.30 11.40 9.64
N ASN A 244 -8.93 10.51 8.90
CA ASN A 244 -9.23 9.14 9.34
C ASN A 244 -8.12 8.14 8.94
N THR A 245 -7.58 8.25 7.74
CA THR A 245 -6.44 7.40 7.32
C THR A 245 -5.19 7.71 8.15
N LYS A 246 -4.98 8.98 8.52
CA LYS A 246 -3.91 9.37 9.43
C LYS A 246 -3.97 8.57 10.72
N LYS A 247 -5.13 8.54 11.35
CA LYS A 247 -5.35 7.87 12.63
C LYS A 247 -5.12 6.36 12.49
N LEU A 248 -5.63 5.74 11.41
CA LEU A 248 -5.53 4.30 11.18
C LEU A 248 -4.09 3.83 10.93
N VAL A 249 -3.33 4.53 10.09
CA VAL A 249 -1.93 4.19 9.82
C VAL A 249 -1.05 4.37 11.06
N TYR A 250 -1.34 5.36 11.90
CA TYR A 250 -0.51 5.66 13.06
C TYR A 250 -0.85 4.83 14.29
N GLU A 251 -2.13 4.60 14.54
CA GLU A 251 -2.55 3.82 15.71
C GLU A 251 -2.38 2.32 15.49
N SER A 252 -2.49 1.84 14.25
CA SER A 252 -2.28 0.42 13.96
C SER A 252 -0.82 0.03 13.69
N ALA A 253 0.03 1.00 13.30
CA ALA A 253 1.44 0.79 12.91
C ALA A 253 1.63 -0.28 11.80
N ILE A 254 0.57 -0.69 11.10
CA ILE A 254 0.62 -1.68 10.03
C ILE A 254 0.62 -1.03 8.66
N PRO A 255 1.29 -1.61 7.66
CA PRO A 255 1.22 -1.14 6.28
C PRO A 255 -0.18 -1.19 5.69
N ILE A 256 -0.45 -0.28 4.75
CA ILE A 256 -1.70 -0.23 4.00
C ILE A 256 -1.39 -0.35 2.51
N LEU A 257 -1.99 -1.33 1.84
CA LEU A 257 -2.00 -1.45 0.40
C LEU A 257 -3.25 -0.75 -0.16
N ALA A 258 -3.06 0.32 -0.89
CA ALA A 258 -4.11 0.98 -1.66
C ALA A 258 -4.08 0.42 -3.08
N ALA A 259 -5.15 -0.26 -3.50
CA ALA A 259 -5.31 -0.80 -4.84
C ALA A 259 -6.57 -0.22 -5.48
N HIS A 260 -6.45 0.28 -6.71
CA HIS A 260 -7.56 0.87 -7.46
C HIS A 260 -8.01 -0.04 -8.61
N GLU A 261 -9.19 0.25 -9.10
CA GLU A 261 -9.79 -0.38 -10.29
C GLU A 261 -8.89 -0.23 -11.52
#